data_a463b23a7ab111af793f0b4f00dec8de
#
_entry.id   a463b23a7ab111af793f0b4f00dec8de
#
_cell.length_a   1.000
_cell.length_b   1.000
_cell.length_c   1.000
_cell.angle_alpha   90.00
_cell.angle_beta   90.00
_cell.angle_gamma   90.00
#
_symmetry.space_group_name_H-M   'P 1'
#
loop_
_entity.id
_entity.type
_entity.pdbx_description
1 polymer ?
#
loop_
_entity_poly.entity_id
_entity_poly.type
_entity_poly.pdbx_seq_one_letter_code
_entity_poly.pdbx_strand_id
1 'polypeptide(L)'
;MIQSQPVVGNHPAVDYRPETNYAGICADLLNVDSVRIAYSAGGVLRSATGGVPTADAFLGKIDAQTSWTPNHPDLNVINLGVNDSRFPLAQFIAAFDLFIQQVKLTFPHSPLAIMIPFSQTFASEIRKIATKHACSIIETKTWHHSFTDGLHPDQAGAIAEGKMLAQALQPLLSQFSVQ
;
A
#
# COMPACT_ATOMS: atom_id res chain seq x y z
N MET A 1 7.48 3.34 -3.76
CA MET A 1 8.60 4.28 -3.88
C MET A 1 9.42 3.81 -5.07
N ILE A 2 9.77 4.69 -5.99
CA ILE A 2 10.74 4.40 -7.04
C ILE A 2 12.06 4.98 -6.56
N GLN A 3 13.11 4.17 -6.58
CA GLN A 3 14.47 4.62 -6.35
C GLN A 3 15.21 4.65 -7.68
N SER A 4 15.78 5.78 -8.04
CA SER A 4 16.59 5.91 -9.24
C SER A 4 17.96 5.27 -9.10
N GLN A 5 18.41 5.03 -7.87
CA GLN A 5 19.71 4.43 -7.54
C GLN A 5 19.58 3.55 -6.30
N PRO A 6 20.33 2.44 -6.17
CA PRO A 6 20.43 1.70 -4.93
C PRO A 6 21.09 2.59 -3.87
N VAL A 7 20.40 2.81 -2.75
CA VAL A 7 20.91 3.70 -1.72
C VAL A 7 20.99 2.98 -0.38
N VAL A 8 22.14 3.00 0.22
CA VAL A 8 22.39 2.55 1.58
C VAL A 8 22.49 3.78 2.46
N GLY A 9 21.47 4.02 3.29
CA GLY A 9 21.46 5.16 4.22
C GLY A 9 20.38 6.21 3.93
N ASN A 10 20.62 7.46 4.26
CA ASN A 10 19.70 8.56 3.99
C ASN A 10 19.63 8.85 2.49
N HIS A 11 18.43 8.77 1.95
CA HIS A 11 18.19 9.01 0.54
C HIS A 11 17.96 10.50 0.28
N PRO A 12 18.66 11.13 -0.67
CA PRO A 12 18.31 12.46 -1.12
C PRO A 12 16.89 12.50 -1.69
N ALA A 13 16.17 13.58 -1.44
CA ALA A 13 14.79 13.75 -1.95
C ALA A 13 14.69 13.60 -3.48
N VAL A 14 15.75 13.91 -4.20
CA VAL A 14 15.84 13.77 -5.67
C VAL A 14 15.68 12.33 -6.16
N ASP A 15 15.93 11.34 -5.30
CA ASP A 15 15.76 9.91 -5.64
C ASP A 15 14.32 9.42 -5.47
N TYR A 16 13.46 10.23 -4.88
CA TYR A 16 12.06 9.89 -4.67
C TYR A 16 11.20 10.46 -5.81
N ARG A 17 10.44 9.59 -6.45
CA ARG A 17 9.54 9.96 -7.54
C ARG A 17 8.12 9.47 -7.24
N PRO A 18 7.39 10.16 -6.36
CA PRO A 18 6.06 9.72 -5.94
C PRO A 18 5.03 9.76 -7.08
N GLU A 19 5.20 10.64 -8.06
CA GLU A 19 4.27 10.79 -9.20
C GLU A 19 4.39 9.63 -10.18
N THR A 20 5.57 9.06 -10.33
CA THR A 20 5.88 8.01 -11.30
C THR A 20 6.04 6.63 -10.67
N ASN A 21 5.58 6.45 -9.43
CA ASN A 21 5.52 5.14 -8.83
C ASN A 21 4.34 4.31 -9.39
N TYR A 22 4.33 3.00 -9.14
CA TYR A 22 3.30 2.10 -9.66
C TYR A 22 1.87 2.51 -9.29
N ALA A 23 1.65 3.11 -8.11
CA ALA A 23 0.32 3.57 -7.70
C ALA A 23 -0.12 4.82 -8.47
N GLY A 24 0.80 5.77 -8.76
CA GLY A 24 0.53 6.92 -9.60
C GLY A 24 0.22 6.50 -11.04
N ILE A 25 1.07 5.66 -11.61
CA ILE A 25 0.86 5.12 -12.97
C ILE A 25 -0.48 4.37 -13.08
N CYS A 26 -0.83 3.59 -12.05
CA CYS A 26 -2.12 2.90 -11.99
C CYS A 26 -3.29 3.88 -12.03
N ALA A 27 -3.25 4.94 -11.23
CA ALA A 27 -4.31 5.95 -11.18
C ALA A 27 -4.47 6.67 -12.53
N ASP A 28 -3.35 7.05 -13.15
CA ASP A 28 -3.36 7.68 -14.48
C ASP A 28 -3.98 6.75 -15.55
N LEU A 29 -3.63 5.47 -15.52
CA LEU A 29 -4.17 4.48 -16.47
C LEU A 29 -5.68 4.23 -16.29
N LEU A 30 -6.16 4.32 -15.07
CA LEU A 30 -7.58 4.16 -14.73
C LEU A 30 -8.37 5.47 -14.85
N ASN A 31 -7.68 6.60 -15.07
CA ASN A 31 -8.25 7.94 -15.08
C ASN A 31 -9.07 8.23 -13.80
N VAL A 32 -8.46 7.96 -12.64
CA VAL A 32 -9.05 8.18 -11.31
C VAL A 32 -8.15 9.08 -10.47
N ASP A 33 -8.77 9.85 -9.58
CA ASP A 33 -8.03 10.55 -8.53
C ASP A 33 -7.45 9.55 -7.51
N SER A 34 -6.26 9.82 -7.00
CA SER A 34 -5.64 8.99 -5.99
C SER A 34 -5.14 9.78 -4.79
N VAL A 35 -5.56 9.37 -3.61
CA VAL A 35 -4.99 9.84 -2.34
C VAL A 35 -4.06 8.78 -1.81
N ARG A 36 -2.81 9.15 -1.52
CA ARG A 36 -1.76 8.23 -1.08
C ARG A 36 -1.31 8.58 0.32
N ILE A 37 -1.52 7.66 1.26
CA ILE A 37 -1.08 7.76 2.65
C ILE A 37 0.07 6.78 2.81
N ALA A 38 1.31 7.29 2.77
CA ALA A 38 2.49 6.46 2.84
C ALA A 38 3.67 7.23 3.43
N TYR A 39 4.37 6.59 4.36
CA TYR A 39 5.58 7.11 4.96
C TYR A 39 6.72 6.10 4.79
N SER A 40 7.93 6.61 4.53
CA SER A 40 9.10 5.78 4.31
C SER A 40 9.35 4.84 5.50
N ALA A 41 9.56 3.57 5.22
CA ALA A 41 9.79 2.50 6.19
C ALA A 41 8.62 2.21 7.15
N GLY A 42 7.46 2.82 6.97
CA GLY A 42 6.27 2.58 7.81
C GLY A 42 5.66 1.21 7.61
N GLY A 43 5.10 0.66 8.67
CA GLY A 43 4.38 -0.60 8.72
C GLY A 43 3.27 -0.55 9.76
N VAL A 44 2.62 -1.68 9.99
CA VAL A 44 1.60 -1.80 11.06
C VAL A 44 2.23 -1.98 12.44
N LEU A 45 3.49 -2.43 12.50
CA LEU A 45 4.29 -2.55 13.72
C LEU A 45 5.49 -1.63 13.71
N ARG A 46 6.00 -1.33 12.52
CA ARG A 46 7.19 -0.50 12.38
C ARG A 46 6.81 0.96 12.25
N SER A 47 7.36 1.79 13.13
CA SER A 47 7.32 3.24 12.98
C SER A 47 8.07 3.68 11.72
N ALA A 48 7.55 4.68 11.04
CA ALA A 48 8.14 5.20 9.83
C ALA A 48 9.36 6.11 10.12
N THR A 49 10.10 6.47 9.09
CA THR A 49 11.25 7.36 9.18
C THR A 49 10.82 8.76 9.66
N GLY A 50 11.70 9.43 10.41
CA GLY A 50 11.44 10.79 10.89
C GLY A 50 10.51 10.86 12.10
N GLY A 51 10.34 9.76 12.85
CA GLY A 51 9.50 9.73 14.05
C GLY A 51 8.01 9.62 13.75
N VAL A 52 7.63 9.36 12.50
CA VAL A 52 6.24 9.07 12.15
C VAL A 52 5.82 7.74 12.77
N PRO A 53 4.67 7.66 13.44
CA PRO A 53 4.22 6.45 14.10
C PRO A 53 3.83 5.34 13.10
N THR A 54 3.26 4.24 13.61
CA THR A 54 2.75 3.10 12.83
C THR A 54 1.51 3.47 12.00
N ALA A 55 1.18 2.63 11.03
CA ALA A 55 0.13 2.88 10.04
C ALA A 55 -1.25 3.18 10.66
N ASP A 56 -1.59 2.53 11.75
CA ASP A 56 -2.81 2.76 12.50
C ASP A 56 -2.91 4.19 13.05
N ALA A 57 -1.79 4.75 13.50
CA ALA A 57 -1.75 6.09 14.08
C ALA A 57 -1.74 7.20 13.03
N PHE A 58 -1.20 6.98 11.83
CA PHE A 58 -1.18 8.00 10.79
C PHE A 58 -2.36 7.92 9.80
N LEU A 59 -3.19 6.88 9.84
CA LEU A 59 -4.29 6.67 8.90
C LEU A 59 -5.24 7.87 8.80
N GLY A 60 -5.53 8.53 9.91
CA GLY A 60 -6.42 9.70 9.97
C GLY A 60 -5.70 11.01 10.26
N LYS A 61 -4.42 11.14 9.88
CA LYS A 61 -3.62 12.31 10.19
C LYS A 61 -2.78 12.79 9.02
N ILE A 62 -2.64 14.12 8.91
CA ILE A 62 -1.69 14.77 8.01
C ILE A 62 -0.33 14.90 8.72
N ASP A 63 -0.34 15.26 10.00
CA ASP A 63 0.80 15.36 10.90
C ASP A 63 0.39 15.00 12.34
N ALA A 64 1.29 15.17 13.30
CA ALA A 64 1.05 14.80 14.70
C ALA A 64 -0.14 15.54 15.35
N GLN A 65 -0.45 16.77 14.94
CA GLN A 65 -1.49 17.63 15.49
C GLN A 65 -2.72 17.72 14.59
N THR A 66 -2.55 17.52 13.27
CA THR A 66 -3.60 17.75 12.28
C THR A 66 -4.31 16.46 11.93
N SER A 67 -5.53 16.33 12.38
CA SER A 67 -6.42 15.26 11.93
C SER A 67 -6.88 15.51 10.50
N TRP A 68 -7.07 14.43 9.76
CA TRP A 68 -7.60 14.44 8.41
C TRP A 68 -8.78 13.49 8.32
N THR A 69 -9.89 14.02 7.83
CA THR A 69 -11.06 13.21 7.50
C THR A 69 -11.14 13.16 5.97
N PRO A 70 -10.71 12.07 5.36
CA PRO A 70 -10.78 11.92 3.92
C PRO A 70 -12.23 11.86 3.46
N ASN A 71 -12.48 12.30 2.24
CA ASN A 71 -13.71 11.94 1.54
C ASN A 71 -13.79 10.41 1.43
N HIS A 72 -15.01 9.87 1.36
CA HIS A 72 -15.17 8.43 1.17
C HIS A 72 -14.62 8.02 -0.19
N PRO A 73 -13.52 7.26 -0.25
CA PRO A 73 -12.99 6.79 -1.52
C PRO A 73 -13.89 5.69 -2.10
N ASP A 74 -13.95 5.59 -3.42
CA ASP A 74 -14.67 4.51 -4.10
C ASP A 74 -14.00 3.14 -3.88
N LEU A 75 -12.69 3.13 -3.60
CA LEU A 75 -11.91 1.94 -3.30
C LEU A 75 -10.69 2.29 -2.44
N ASN A 76 -10.46 1.50 -1.40
CA ASN A 76 -9.21 1.52 -0.63
C ASN A 76 -8.28 0.40 -1.10
N VAL A 77 -7.00 0.70 -1.26
CA VAL A 77 -5.95 -0.30 -1.54
C VAL A 77 -4.89 -0.24 -0.46
N ILE A 78 -4.60 -1.38 0.17
CA ILE A 78 -3.56 -1.51 1.19
C ILE A 78 -2.40 -2.35 0.65
N ASN A 79 -1.18 -1.82 0.73
CA ASN A 79 0.06 -2.53 0.49
C ASN A 79 1.03 -2.28 1.65
N LEU A 80 0.94 -3.11 2.68
CA LEU A 80 1.75 -3.06 3.90
C LEU A 80 2.25 -4.46 4.27
N GLY A 81 3.27 -4.51 5.14
CA GLY A 81 3.80 -5.76 5.70
C GLY A 81 5.28 -5.98 5.42
N VAL A 82 5.83 -5.47 4.32
CA VAL A 82 7.26 -5.67 4.01
C VAL A 82 8.18 -5.09 5.08
N ASN A 83 7.85 -3.93 5.59
CA ASN A 83 8.63 -3.26 6.64
C ASN A 83 8.48 -3.92 8.02
N ASP A 84 7.48 -4.77 8.18
CA ASP A 84 7.19 -5.49 9.41
C ASP A 84 7.90 -6.86 9.47
N SER A 85 8.65 -7.26 8.45
CA SER A 85 9.31 -8.58 8.32
C SER A 85 10.24 -8.95 9.47
N ARG A 86 10.72 -7.96 10.22
CA ARG A 86 11.58 -8.14 11.40
C ARG A 86 10.83 -8.53 12.68
N PHE A 87 9.51 -8.40 12.70
CA PHE A 87 8.70 -8.68 13.88
C PHE A 87 8.19 -10.13 13.88
N PRO A 88 7.91 -10.70 15.05
CA PRO A 88 7.30 -12.02 15.14
C PRO A 88 5.97 -12.10 14.39
N LEU A 89 5.78 -13.21 13.66
CA LEU A 89 4.59 -13.45 12.84
C LEU A 89 3.27 -13.23 13.60
N ALA A 90 3.18 -13.70 14.84
CA ALA A 90 1.99 -13.56 15.66
C ALA A 90 1.65 -12.08 15.96
N GLN A 91 2.67 -11.24 16.16
CA GLN A 91 2.48 -9.81 16.36
C GLN A 91 2.00 -9.14 15.07
N PHE A 92 2.58 -9.50 13.93
CA PHE A 92 2.13 -8.98 12.63
C PHE A 92 0.66 -9.34 12.38
N ILE A 93 0.27 -10.59 12.57
CA ILE A 93 -1.11 -11.05 12.37
C ILE A 93 -2.08 -10.21 13.22
N ALA A 94 -1.79 -10.03 14.51
CA ALA A 94 -2.65 -9.27 15.41
C ALA A 94 -2.74 -7.79 15.00
N ALA A 95 -1.62 -7.15 14.71
CA ALA A 95 -1.58 -5.74 14.32
C ALA A 95 -2.23 -5.48 12.96
N PHE A 96 -1.99 -6.35 11.98
CA PHE A 96 -2.56 -6.21 10.65
C PHE A 96 -4.07 -6.43 10.66
N ASP A 97 -4.56 -7.41 11.44
CA ASP A 97 -5.98 -7.67 11.63
C ASP A 97 -6.70 -6.45 12.23
N LEU A 98 -6.13 -5.85 13.27
CA LEU A 98 -6.65 -4.61 13.89
C LEU A 98 -6.62 -3.43 12.92
N PHE A 99 -5.54 -3.28 12.15
CA PHE A 99 -5.43 -2.22 11.16
C PHE A 99 -6.52 -2.33 10.08
N ILE A 100 -6.80 -3.52 9.57
CA ILE A 100 -7.90 -3.74 8.61
C ILE A 100 -9.25 -3.35 9.20
N GLN A 101 -9.51 -3.70 10.46
CA GLN A 101 -10.73 -3.27 11.16
C GLN A 101 -10.82 -1.75 11.25
N GLN A 102 -9.72 -1.09 11.62
CA GLN A 102 -9.67 0.37 11.71
C GLN A 102 -9.92 1.04 10.36
N VAL A 103 -9.32 0.55 9.26
CA VAL A 103 -9.58 1.08 7.91
C VAL A 103 -11.06 0.95 7.55
N LYS A 104 -11.69 -0.18 7.84
CA LYS A 104 -13.12 -0.41 7.58
C LYS A 104 -14.01 0.50 8.44
N LEU A 105 -13.61 0.83 9.65
CA LEU A 105 -14.33 1.78 10.50
C LEU A 105 -14.16 3.23 10.01
N THR A 106 -12.99 3.55 9.48
CA THR A 106 -12.70 4.88 8.93
C THR A 106 -13.43 5.12 7.60
N PHE A 107 -13.57 4.06 6.79
CA PHE A 107 -14.20 4.10 5.46
C PHE A 107 -15.31 3.03 5.34
N PRO A 108 -16.43 3.17 6.07
CA PRO A 108 -17.41 2.09 6.23
C PRO A 108 -18.13 1.68 4.94
N HIS A 109 -18.17 2.57 3.93
CA HIS A 109 -18.87 2.33 2.66
C HIS A 109 -17.91 2.07 1.50
N SER A 110 -16.61 2.08 1.76
CA SER A 110 -15.61 1.91 0.71
C SER A 110 -15.08 0.48 0.72
N PRO A 111 -15.17 -0.24 -0.39
CA PRO A 111 -14.55 -1.56 -0.50
C PRO A 111 -13.06 -1.49 -0.27
N LEU A 112 -12.50 -2.61 0.15
CA LEU A 112 -11.11 -2.73 0.52
C LEU A 112 -10.44 -3.85 -0.28
N ALA A 113 -9.37 -3.52 -0.98
CA ALA A 113 -8.47 -4.46 -1.63
C ALA A 113 -7.13 -4.50 -0.90
N ILE A 114 -6.64 -5.69 -0.62
CA ILE A 114 -5.35 -5.90 0.03
C ILE A 114 -4.38 -6.49 -1.00
N MET A 115 -3.33 -5.76 -1.25
CA MET A 115 -2.27 -6.15 -2.17
C MET A 115 -1.22 -6.98 -1.42
N ILE A 116 -0.89 -8.14 -1.94
CA ILE A 116 0.22 -8.93 -1.43
C ILE A 116 1.53 -8.18 -1.74
N PRO A 117 2.42 -7.94 -0.78
CA PRO A 117 3.69 -7.26 -1.05
C PRO A 117 4.48 -7.95 -2.16
N PHE A 118 5.20 -7.22 -2.98
CA PHE A 118 6.03 -7.80 -4.06
C PHE A 118 7.02 -8.85 -3.56
N SER A 119 7.59 -8.62 -2.37
CA SER A 119 8.47 -9.57 -1.69
C SER A 119 7.77 -10.83 -1.17
N GLN A 120 6.46 -10.94 -1.29
CA GLN A 120 5.61 -12.01 -0.72
C GLN A 120 5.71 -12.13 0.82
N THR A 121 6.20 -11.09 1.49
CA THR A 121 6.27 -11.05 2.96
C THR A 121 4.88 -11.23 3.56
N PHE A 122 4.74 -12.19 4.46
CA PHE A 122 3.47 -12.55 5.14
C PHE A 122 2.30 -12.87 4.21
N ALA A 123 2.56 -13.24 2.96
CA ALA A 123 1.53 -13.44 1.94
C ALA A 123 0.41 -14.41 2.37
N SER A 124 0.77 -15.52 3.04
CA SER A 124 -0.22 -16.50 3.54
C SER A 124 -1.17 -15.89 4.57
N GLU A 125 -0.61 -15.15 5.51
CA GLU A 125 -1.36 -14.54 6.61
C GLU A 125 -2.20 -13.37 6.13
N ILE A 126 -1.67 -12.57 5.23
CA ILE A 126 -2.42 -11.46 4.59
C ILE A 126 -3.64 -12.02 3.85
N ARG A 127 -3.51 -13.12 3.11
CA ARG A 127 -4.66 -13.77 2.46
C ARG A 127 -5.71 -14.24 3.45
N LYS A 128 -5.31 -14.86 4.55
CA LYS A 128 -6.25 -15.32 5.60
C LYS A 128 -6.99 -14.13 6.22
N ILE A 129 -6.29 -13.03 6.50
CA ILE A 129 -6.91 -11.82 7.07
C ILE A 129 -7.83 -11.16 6.04
N ALA A 130 -7.41 -11.06 4.77
CA ALA A 130 -8.26 -10.53 3.72
C ALA A 130 -9.56 -11.33 3.57
N THR A 131 -9.47 -12.66 3.58
CA THR A 131 -10.65 -13.55 3.53
C THR A 131 -11.54 -13.37 4.75
N LYS A 132 -10.96 -13.31 5.96
CA LYS A 132 -11.69 -13.06 7.22
C LYS A 132 -12.52 -11.77 7.17
N HIS A 133 -11.97 -10.72 6.56
CA HIS A 133 -12.61 -9.42 6.47
C HIS A 133 -13.40 -9.18 5.17
N ALA A 134 -13.57 -10.21 4.32
CA ALA A 134 -14.22 -10.11 3.01
C ALA A 134 -13.60 -9.00 2.13
N CYS A 135 -12.29 -8.87 2.15
CA CYS A 135 -11.55 -7.93 1.32
C CYS A 135 -11.13 -8.61 0.00
N SER A 136 -11.09 -7.85 -1.08
CA SER A 136 -10.47 -8.30 -2.32
C SER A 136 -8.97 -8.51 -2.15
N ILE A 137 -8.39 -9.48 -2.85
CA ILE A 137 -6.95 -9.77 -2.80
C ILE A 137 -6.34 -9.45 -4.15
N ILE A 138 -5.26 -8.69 -4.14
CA ILE A 138 -4.45 -8.39 -5.33
C ILE A 138 -3.18 -9.23 -5.24
N GLU A 139 -3.11 -10.25 -6.08
CA GLU A 139 -1.97 -11.16 -6.17
C GLU A 139 -0.86 -10.56 -7.03
N THR A 140 0.35 -10.52 -6.50
CA THR A 140 1.51 -9.91 -7.17
C THR A 140 2.59 -10.89 -7.59
N LYS A 141 2.51 -12.14 -7.15
CA LYS A 141 3.58 -13.15 -7.31
C LYS A 141 4.00 -13.38 -8.76
N THR A 142 3.05 -13.27 -9.69
CA THR A 142 3.28 -13.52 -11.11
C THR A 142 3.54 -12.26 -11.92
N TRP A 143 3.60 -11.11 -11.26
CA TRP A 143 3.89 -9.85 -11.94
C TRP A 143 5.36 -9.78 -12.37
N HIS A 144 5.61 -9.07 -13.45
CA HIS A 144 6.97 -8.78 -13.85
C HIS A 144 7.54 -7.67 -12.97
N HIS A 145 8.56 -8.02 -12.20
CA HIS A 145 9.23 -7.12 -11.29
C HIS A 145 10.61 -6.74 -11.81
N SER A 146 10.96 -5.47 -11.69
CA SER A 146 12.32 -4.96 -11.85
C SER A 146 12.61 -4.00 -10.70
N PHE A 147 13.68 -4.27 -9.96
CA PHE A 147 13.99 -3.58 -8.72
C PHE A 147 15.39 -2.96 -8.77
N THR A 148 15.53 -1.82 -8.11
CA THR A 148 16.82 -1.14 -7.93
C THR A 148 17.70 -1.87 -6.92
N ASP A 149 17.11 -2.38 -5.84
CA ASP A 149 17.80 -2.98 -4.68
C ASP A 149 17.21 -4.34 -4.25
N GLY A 150 16.44 -4.96 -5.12
CA GLY A 150 15.74 -6.23 -4.83
C GLY A 150 14.42 -6.06 -4.08
N LEU A 151 14.03 -4.84 -3.73
CA LEU A 151 12.80 -4.53 -3.00
C LEU A 151 12.00 -3.38 -3.63
N HIS A 152 12.67 -2.30 -3.99
CA HIS A 152 12.02 -1.11 -4.52
C HIS A 152 12.02 -1.14 -6.05
N PRO A 153 10.87 -0.98 -6.69
CA PRO A 153 10.77 -0.94 -8.15
C PRO A 153 11.66 0.14 -8.74
N ASP A 154 12.38 -0.19 -9.78
CA ASP A 154 12.99 0.79 -10.68
C ASP A 154 11.92 1.38 -11.62
N GLN A 155 12.32 2.23 -12.55
CA GLN A 155 11.36 2.87 -13.47
C GLN A 155 10.62 1.85 -14.33
N ALA A 156 11.28 0.81 -14.81
CA ALA A 156 10.65 -0.22 -15.65
C ALA A 156 9.71 -1.08 -14.82
N GLY A 157 10.11 -1.47 -13.61
CA GLY A 157 9.28 -2.18 -12.63
C GLY A 157 8.02 -1.39 -12.29
N ALA A 158 8.15 -0.11 -11.97
CA ALA A 158 7.01 0.73 -11.62
C ALA A 158 5.99 0.85 -12.77
N ILE A 159 6.46 0.94 -14.03
CA ILE A 159 5.57 0.96 -15.19
C ILE A 159 4.85 -0.38 -15.35
N ALA A 160 5.56 -1.50 -15.24
CA ALA A 160 4.97 -2.83 -15.36
C ALA A 160 3.97 -3.09 -14.23
N GLU A 161 4.35 -2.83 -12.99
CA GLU A 161 3.53 -3.03 -11.80
C GLU A 161 2.30 -2.10 -11.79
N GLY A 162 2.43 -0.85 -12.26
CA GLY A 162 1.31 0.07 -12.40
C GLY A 162 0.26 -0.42 -13.38
N LYS A 163 0.69 -1.00 -14.52
CA LYS A 163 -0.22 -1.63 -15.50
C LYS A 163 -0.92 -2.85 -14.91
N MET A 164 -0.20 -3.71 -14.20
CA MET A 164 -0.77 -4.90 -13.57
C MET A 164 -1.75 -4.51 -12.46
N LEU A 165 -1.44 -3.49 -11.68
CA LEU A 165 -2.34 -2.98 -10.65
C LEU A 165 -3.61 -2.40 -11.28
N ALA A 166 -3.50 -1.63 -12.35
CA ALA A 166 -4.66 -1.10 -13.06
C ALA A 166 -5.58 -2.22 -13.58
N GLN A 167 -5.00 -3.26 -14.16
CA GLN A 167 -5.77 -4.43 -14.62
C GLN A 167 -6.47 -5.15 -13.45
N ALA A 168 -5.83 -5.25 -12.28
CA ALA A 168 -6.42 -5.87 -11.10
C ALA A 168 -7.54 -5.03 -10.47
N LEU A 169 -7.43 -3.69 -10.51
CA LEU A 169 -8.41 -2.78 -9.90
C LEU A 169 -9.60 -2.47 -10.81
N GLN A 170 -9.44 -2.50 -12.13
CA GLN A 170 -10.49 -2.16 -13.08
C GLN A 170 -11.82 -2.89 -12.83
N PRO A 171 -11.87 -4.23 -12.61
CA PRO A 171 -13.11 -4.93 -12.32
C PRO A 171 -13.71 -4.56 -10.97
N LEU A 172 -12.89 -4.15 -10.00
CA LEU A 172 -13.38 -3.70 -8.69
C LEU A 172 -14.05 -2.33 -8.81
N LEU A 173 -13.46 -1.40 -9.55
CA LEU A 173 -14.00 -0.06 -9.77
C LEU A 173 -15.28 -0.09 -10.61
N SER A 174 -15.36 -0.97 -11.61
CA SER A 174 -16.54 -1.09 -12.49
C SER A 174 -17.82 -1.49 -11.73
N GLN A 175 -17.71 -2.12 -10.57
CA GLN A 175 -18.84 -2.48 -9.73
C GLN A 175 -19.51 -1.26 -9.06
N PHE A 176 -18.82 -0.12 -8.98
CA PHE A 176 -19.27 1.10 -8.31
C PHE A 176 -19.71 2.19 -9.28
N SER A 177 -19.38 2.05 -10.57
CA SER A 177 -19.78 3.02 -11.62
C SER A 177 -21.22 2.87 -12.11
N VAL A 178 -22.01 1.98 -11.51
CA VAL A 178 -23.36 1.62 -11.95
C VAL A 178 -24.47 2.11 -10.98
N GLN A 179 -24.17 3.15 -10.19
CA GLN A 179 -25.19 3.79 -9.35
C GLN A 179 -25.53 5.19 -9.83
#